data_5cf958c7144ef18f9f23036d2783cdc4
#
_entry.id   5cf958c7144ef18f9f23036d2783cdc4
#
_cell.length_a   1.000
_cell.length_b   1.000
_cell.length_c   1.000
_cell.angle_alpha   90.00
_cell.angle_beta   90.00
_cell.angle_gamma   90.00
#
_symmetry.space_group_name_H-M   'P 1'
#
loop_
_entity.id
_entity.type
_entity.pdbx_description
1 polymer ?
#
loop_
_entity_poly.entity_id
_entity_poly.type
_entity_poly.pdbx_seq_one_letter_code
_entity_poly.pdbx_strand_id
1 'polypeptide(L)'
;LKISGAEMQEYIEVEFRTGRSGYYQNHSGLELNPEDLIVVEVERGEDIAQVTHLSMGEQEINLQPQSGGRVYKIRRIATDQDIEKLRNLPSEEEKAAQSFRDILRRYPFEMKLIDTVFQFDGNKLTFFFSADGRIDFRVFVRELANVFRTRIELHQTTGRDEAKRMGGFGMCGIQYCCGSFLKRFSQVTIKMAKDQNLAGNLAKISGPCGRLLCCLNFEEDFYVEESRDFPIPGTCVELKGKRLYVFKNDILNKRVHLSDENQILTELDLPDFNKLEIISAPDLDQC
;
A
#
# COMPACT_ATOMS: atom_id res chain seq x y z
N LEU A 1 -13.17 9.89 -48.05
CA LEU A 1 -12.33 10.47 -47.02
C LEU A 1 -12.01 9.37 -46.00
N LYS A 2 -10.80 8.76 -46.12
CA LYS A 2 -10.26 7.82 -45.14
C LYS A 2 -9.85 8.64 -43.92
N ILE A 3 -10.57 8.49 -42.82
CA ILE A 3 -10.13 8.93 -41.52
C ILE A 3 -9.01 7.95 -41.15
N SER A 4 -7.77 8.45 -41.12
CA SER A 4 -6.61 7.70 -40.65
C SER A 4 -6.91 7.26 -39.21
N GLY A 5 -6.98 5.93 -39.00
CA GLY A 5 -7.09 5.37 -37.68
C GLY A 5 -5.89 5.81 -36.85
N ALA A 6 -6.12 6.62 -35.85
CA ALA A 6 -5.20 6.73 -34.74
C ALA A 6 -5.16 5.32 -34.13
N GLU A 7 -3.99 4.63 -34.24
CA GLU A 7 -3.75 3.42 -33.48
C GLU A 7 -3.99 3.76 -32.00
N MET A 8 -5.06 3.22 -31.45
CA MET A 8 -5.30 3.35 -30.01
C MET A 8 -4.12 2.66 -29.32
N GLN A 9 -3.29 3.46 -28.68
CA GLN A 9 -2.16 2.93 -27.93
C GLN A 9 -2.74 2.16 -26.76
N GLU A 10 -2.57 0.85 -26.79
CA GLU A 10 -3.07 -0.04 -25.76
C GLU A 10 -2.04 -0.13 -24.62
N TYR A 11 -2.45 0.34 -23.46
CA TYR A 11 -1.62 0.26 -22.24
C TYR A 11 -2.09 -0.90 -21.37
N ILE A 12 -1.15 -1.68 -20.91
CA ILE A 12 -1.37 -2.85 -20.07
C ILE A 12 -0.80 -2.56 -18.68
N GLU A 13 -1.58 -2.75 -17.64
CA GLU A 13 -1.07 -2.71 -16.28
C GLU A 13 -0.44 -4.05 -15.93
N VAL A 14 0.77 -3.98 -15.41
CA VAL A 14 1.53 -5.17 -15.03
C VAL A 14 2.05 -5.06 -13.60
N GLU A 15 2.20 -6.19 -12.93
CA GLU A 15 2.82 -6.29 -11.61
C GLU A 15 4.10 -7.12 -11.68
N PHE A 16 5.18 -6.56 -11.15
CA PHE A 16 6.45 -7.25 -10.98
C PHE A 16 6.45 -8.11 -9.74
N ARG A 17 7.30 -9.11 -9.70
CA ARG A 17 7.53 -9.99 -8.55
C ARG A 17 7.81 -9.22 -7.23
N THR A 18 8.38 -8.03 -7.35
CA THR A 18 8.64 -7.12 -6.21
C THR A 18 7.39 -6.40 -5.68
N GLY A 19 6.22 -6.64 -6.29
CA GLY A 19 4.97 -5.95 -5.98
C GLY A 19 4.92 -4.49 -6.47
N ARG A 20 5.83 -4.11 -7.37
CA ARG A 20 5.77 -2.86 -8.12
C ARG A 20 4.83 -3.04 -9.31
N SER A 21 3.89 -2.15 -9.52
CA SER A 21 3.05 -2.09 -10.71
C SER A 21 3.53 -1.01 -11.67
N GLY A 22 3.18 -1.14 -12.94
CA GLY A 22 3.49 -0.15 -13.97
C GLY A 22 2.64 -0.34 -15.21
N TYR A 23 2.61 0.69 -16.06
CA TYR A 23 1.90 0.66 -17.33
C TYR A 23 2.91 0.50 -18.48
N TYR A 24 2.62 -0.44 -19.38
CA TYR A 24 3.47 -0.80 -20.49
C TYR A 24 2.68 -0.80 -21.79
N GLN A 25 3.33 -0.37 -22.85
CA GLN A 25 2.70 -0.28 -24.17
C GLN A 25 2.80 -1.61 -24.90
N ASN A 26 1.66 -2.14 -25.35
CA ASN A 26 1.57 -3.30 -26.23
C ASN A 26 1.71 -2.86 -27.70
N HIS A 27 2.91 -2.47 -28.10
CA HIS A 27 3.18 -1.97 -29.45
C HIS A 27 3.14 -3.07 -30.51
N SER A 28 3.37 -4.32 -30.13
CA SER A 28 3.42 -5.47 -31.05
C SER A 28 2.06 -6.13 -31.27
N GLY A 29 0.99 -5.62 -30.63
CA GLY A 29 -0.37 -6.19 -30.73
C GLY A 29 -0.44 -7.64 -30.24
N LEU A 30 0.30 -7.97 -29.17
CA LEU A 30 0.29 -9.31 -28.58
C LEU A 30 -1.10 -9.58 -27.99
N GLU A 31 -1.64 -10.77 -28.25
CA GLU A 31 -2.84 -11.24 -27.56
C GLU A 31 -2.45 -11.64 -26.13
N LEU A 32 -2.88 -10.86 -25.16
CA LEU A 32 -2.55 -11.02 -23.75
C LEU A 32 -3.82 -11.30 -22.94
N ASN A 33 -3.68 -12.12 -21.92
CA ASN A 33 -4.72 -12.37 -20.94
C ASN A 33 -4.26 -11.90 -19.55
N PRO A 34 -5.18 -11.60 -18.65
CA PRO A 34 -4.85 -11.43 -17.23
C PRO A 34 -4.07 -12.66 -16.74
N GLU A 35 -3.08 -12.43 -15.88
CA GLU A 35 -2.16 -13.42 -15.33
C GLU A 35 -1.05 -13.91 -16.27
N ASP A 36 -1.04 -13.55 -17.55
CA ASP A 36 0.07 -13.86 -18.44
C ASP A 36 1.38 -13.25 -17.92
N LEU A 37 2.45 -14.05 -18.00
CA LEU A 37 3.80 -13.58 -17.74
C LEU A 37 4.41 -13.04 -19.01
N ILE A 38 4.90 -11.81 -18.94
CA ILE A 38 5.48 -11.09 -20.09
C ILE A 38 6.86 -10.56 -19.76
N VAL A 39 7.71 -10.48 -20.77
CA VAL A 39 9.01 -9.83 -20.71
C VAL A 39 8.83 -8.40 -21.17
N VAL A 40 9.26 -7.46 -20.34
CA VAL A 40 9.10 -6.03 -20.56
C VAL A 40 10.44 -5.30 -20.56
N GLU A 41 10.50 -4.22 -21.33
CA GLU A 41 11.65 -3.30 -21.30
C GLU A 41 11.64 -2.53 -19.97
N VAL A 42 12.80 -2.33 -19.37
CA VAL A 42 13.00 -1.47 -18.21
C VAL A 42 14.12 -0.46 -18.53
N GLU A 43 14.41 0.46 -17.60
CA GLU A 43 15.40 1.52 -17.81
C GLU A 43 16.73 0.98 -18.36
N ARG A 44 17.15 -0.20 -17.92
CA ARG A 44 18.35 -0.90 -18.41
C ARG A 44 18.07 -2.39 -18.47
N GLY A 45 17.84 -2.91 -19.67
CA GLY A 45 17.62 -4.33 -19.92
C GLY A 45 16.14 -4.73 -19.94
N GLU A 46 15.88 -5.93 -19.48
CA GLU A 46 14.56 -6.57 -19.50
C GLU A 46 14.21 -7.11 -18.12
N ASP A 47 12.93 -7.10 -17.82
CA ASP A 47 12.39 -7.71 -16.59
C ASP A 47 11.13 -8.51 -16.93
N ILE A 48 10.67 -9.34 -15.98
CA ILE A 48 9.46 -10.12 -16.15
C ILE A 48 8.37 -9.58 -15.22
N ALA A 49 7.15 -9.50 -15.76
CA ALA A 49 6.01 -9.01 -15.04
C ALA A 49 4.75 -9.80 -15.39
N GLN A 50 3.76 -9.80 -14.53
CA GLN A 50 2.46 -10.42 -14.75
C GLN A 50 1.44 -9.36 -15.17
N VAL A 51 0.63 -9.66 -16.17
CA VAL A 51 -0.47 -8.82 -16.62
C VAL A 51 -1.56 -8.81 -15.54
N THR A 52 -1.94 -7.62 -15.07
CA THR A 52 -3.02 -7.46 -14.07
C THR A 52 -4.29 -6.91 -14.70
N HIS A 53 -4.19 -5.92 -15.56
CA HIS A 53 -5.34 -5.35 -16.27
C HIS A 53 -5.00 -5.10 -17.74
N LEU A 54 -5.96 -5.45 -18.60
CA LEU A 54 -5.90 -5.22 -20.03
C LEU A 54 -6.53 -3.88 -20.37
N SER A 55 -5.95 -3.18 -21.35
CA SER A 55 -6.59 -2.05 -22.07
C SER A 55 -7.18 -0.96 -21.15
N MET A 56 -6.30 -0.12 -20.62
CA MET A 56 -6.72 1.15 -20.02
C MET A 56 -6.58 2.28 -21.05
N GLY A 57 -7.67 3.05 -21.27
CA GLY A 57 -7.61 4.24 -22.12
C GLY A 57 -6.67 5.29 -21.54
N GLU A 58 -6.04 6.12 -22.37
CA GLU A 58 -5.13 7.19 -21.93
C GLU A 58 -5.72 8.12 -20.84
N GLN A 59 -7.03 8.25 -20.78
CA GLN A 59 -7.73 9.08 -19.80
C GLN A 59 -7.84 8.45 -18.40
N GLU A 60 -7.74 7.13 -18.30
CA GLU A 60 -7.78 6.40 -17.01
C GLU A 60 -6.39 6.25 -16.40
N ILE A 61 -5.35 6.42 -17.21
CA ILE A 61 -3.98 6.36 -16.78
C ILE A 61 -3.61 7.73 -16.22
N ASN A 62 -3.71 7.88 -14.91
CA ASN A 62 -3.04 8.97 -14.21
C ASN A 62 -1.54 8.71 -14.33
N LEU A 63 -0.99 8.99 -15.52
CA LEU A 63 0.42 8.83 -15.87
C LEU A 63 1.24 9.78 -15.00
N GLN A 64 1.46 9.38 -13.75
CA GLN A 64 2.70 9.80 -13.11
C GLN A 64 3.82 9.01 -13.79
N PRO A 65 4.65 9.66 -14.60
CA PRO A 65 5.71 8.98 -15.32
C PRO A 65 6.66 8.38 -14.31
N GLN A 66 6.68 7.07 -14.21
CA GLN A 66 7.53 6.31 -13.28
C GLN A 66 9.03 6.42 -13.62
N SER A 67 9.40 7.19 -14.62
CA SER A 67 10.80 7.43 -15.00
C SER A 67 10.85 8.58 -16.01
N GLY A 68 10.69 9.82 -15.58
CA GLY A 68 10.96 10.97 -16.44
C GLY A 68 10.15 11.04 -17.75
N GLY A 69 8.94 10.47 -17.79
CA GLY A 69 8.06 10.53 -18.97
C GLY A 69 8.29 9.45 -20.03
N ARG A 70 9.17 8.49 -19.79
CA ARG A 70 9.41 7.40 -20.75
C ARG A 70 8.42 6.26 -20.54
N VAL A 71 7.66 5.91 -21.57
CA VAL A 71 6.82 4.71 -21.61
C VAL A 71 7.64 3.54 -22.12
N TYR A 72 7.67 2.46 -21.37
CA TYR A 72 8.35 1.23 -21.75
C TYR A 72 7.41 0.29 -22.48
N LYS A 73 7.98 -0.66 -23.24
CA LYS A 73 7.26 -1.57 -24.13
C LYS A 73 7.26 -3.00 -23.59
N ILE A 74 6.19 -3.71 -23.94
CA ILE A 74 6.14 -5.16 -23.83
C ILE A 74 6.96 -5.73 -24.98
N ARG A 75 7.89 -6.64 -24.68
CA ARG A 75 8.75 -7.29 -25.67
C ARG A 75 8.13 -8.55 -26.25
N ARG A 76 7.69 -9.44 -25.37
CA ARG A 76 7.13 -10.74 -25.73
C ARG A 76 6.44 -11.40 -24.53
N ILE A 77 5.69 -12.45 -24.80
CA ILE A 77 5.19 -13.36 -23.76
C ILE A 77 6.37 -14.19 -23.24
N ALA A 78 6.35 -14.53 -21.96
CA ALA A 78 7.38 -15.36 -21.35
C ALA A 78 7.32 -16.79 -21.88
N THR A 79 8.49 -17.38 -22.15
CA THR A 79 8.64 -18.77 -22.54
C THR A 79 8.76 -19.68 -21.33
N ASP A 80 8.64 -21.01 -21.53
CA ASP A 80 8.87 -21.98 -20.45
C ASP A 80 10.27 -21.86 -19.82
N GLN A 81 11.28 -21.51 -20.63
CA GLN A 81 12.64 -21.26 -20.14
C GLN A 81 12.70 -20.02 -19.23
N ASP A 82 11.95 -18.97 -19.57
CA ASP A 82 11.85 -17.77 -18.74
C ASP A 82 11.17 -18.07 -17.40
N ILE A 83 10.13 -18.90 -17.43
CA ILE A 83 9.42 -19.34 -16.22
C ILE A 83 10.32 -20.18 -15.32
N GLU A 84 11.12 -21.08 -15.91
CA GLU A 84 12.08 -21.89 -15.15
C GLU A 84 13.17 -21.01 -14.53
N LYS A 85 13.70 -20.06 -15.30
CA LYS A 85 14.66 -19.08 -14.79
C LYS A 85 14.06 -18.27 -13.63
N LEU A 86 12.81 -17.79 -13.78
CA LEU A 86 12.11 -17.05 -12.75
C LEU A 86 11.95 -17.87 -11.44
N ARG A 87 11.68 -19.17 -11.55
CA ARG A 87 11.57 -20.07 -10.41
C ARG A 87 12.89 -20.26 -9.64
N ASN A 88 14.01 -20.13 -10.34
CA ASN A 88 15.35 -20.31 -9.76
C ASN A 88 15.87 -19.02 -9.08
N LEU A 89 15.38 -17.84 -9.47
CA LEU A 89 15.81 -16.55 -8.91
C LEU A 89 15.78 -16.49 -7.38
N PRO A 90 14.74 -16.94 -6.66
CA PRO A 90 14.72 -16.89 -5.20
C PRO A 90 15.90 -17.61 -4.53
N SER A 91 16.33 -18.74 -5.12
CA SER A 91 17.52 -19.48 -4.60
C SER A 91 18.81 -18.72 -4.84
N GLU A 92 18.93 -18.04 -5.98
CA GLU A 92 20.10 -17.22 -6.30
C GLU A 92 20.13 -15.96 -5.41
N GLU A 93 18.99 -15.37 -5.14
CA GLU A 93 18.82 -14.21 -4.27
C GLU A 93 19.20 -14.52 -2.82
N GLU A 94 18.79 -15.70 -2.30
CA GLU A 94 19.18 -16.11 -0.95
C GLU A 94 20.70 -16.33 -0.84
N LYS A 95 21.34 -16.93 -1.87
CA LYS A 95 22.81 -17.06 -1.91
C LYS A 95 23.50 -15.69 -1.95
N ALA A 96 22.92 -14.76 -2.75
CA ALA A 96 23.41 -13.38 -2.81
C ALA A 96 23.23 -12.65 -1.47
N ALA A 97 22.08 -12.85 -0.82
CA ALA A 97 21.82 -12.29 0.51
C ALA A 97 22.82 -12.82 1.55
N GLN A 98 23.15 -14.11 1.52
CA GLN A 98 24.14 -14.69 2.41
C GLN A 98 25.55 -14.09 2.16
N SER A 99 25.96 -14.02 0.89
CA SER A 99 27.24 -13.41 0.51
C SER A 99 27.32 -11.93 0.94
N PHE A 100 26.22 -11.20 0.78
CA PHE A 100 26.11 -9.81 1.26
C PHE A 100 26.34 -9.71 2.77
N ARG A 101 25.67 -10.57 3.56
CA ARG A 101 25.81 -10.60 5.02
C ARG A 101 27.25 -10.92 5.45
N ASP A 102 27.91 -11.84 4.75
CA ASP A 102 29.29 -12.23 5.05
C ASP A 102 30.29 -11.10 4.73
N ILE A 103 30.07 -10.39 3.63
CA ILE A 103 30.87 -9.20 3.29
C ILE A 103 30.60 -8.09 4.30
N LEU A 104 29.32 -7.83 4.64
CA LEU A 104 28.91 -6.78 5.57
C LEU A 104 29.61 -6.90 6.93
N ARG A 105 29.85 -8.12 7.45
CA ARG A 105 30.53 -8.35 8.73
C ARG A 105 31.91 -7.74 8.80
N ARG A 106 32.53 -7.43 7.67
CA ARG A 106 33.87 -6.81 7.60
C ARG A 106 33.82 -5.29 7.69
N TYR A 107 32.63 -4.71 7.68
CA TYR A 107 32.42 -3.28 7.71
C TYR A 107 31.71 -2.84 9.00
N PRO A 108 32.04 -1.67 9.54
CA PRO A 108 31.41 -1.14 10.74
C PRO A 108 30.05 -0.49 10.45
N PHE A 109 29.24 -1.12 9.61
CA PHE A 109 27.94 -0.56 9.22
C PHE A 109 26.81 -1.13 10.09
N GLU A 110 26.07 -0.23 10.75
CA GLU A 110 24.85 -0.56 11.46
C GLU A 110 23.69 -0.58 10.47
N MET A 111 23.57 -1.66 9.71
CA MET A 111 22.51 -1.86 8.74
C MET A 111 22.01 -3.30 8.72
N LYS A 112 20.74 -3.46 8.39
CA LYS A 112 20.07 -4.76 8.25
C LYS A 112 19.65 -4.97 6.81
N LEU A 113 20.06 -6.06 6.20
CA LEU A 113 19.55 -6.50 4.91
C LEU A 113 18.08 -6.93 5.07
N ILE A 114 17.20 -6.36 4.28
CA ILE A 114 15.75 -6.64 4.29
C ILE A 114 15.40 -7.59 3.16
N ASP A 115 15.89 -7.32 1.94
CA ASP A 115 15.52 -8.08 0.75
C ASP A 115 16.63 -8.01 -0.31
N THR A 116 16.67 -8.98 -1.20
CA THR A 116 17.63 -9.08 -2.30
C THR A 116 16.90 -9.46 -3.57
N VAL A 117 17.05 -8.68 -4.62
CA VAL A 117 16.29 -8.86 -5.86
C VAL A 117 17.19 -8.78 -7.07
N PHE A 118 17.27 -9.86 -7.83
CA PHE A 118 17.83 -9.85 -9.17
C PHE A 118 16.80 -9.32 -10.20
N GLN A 119 17.25 -8.45 -11.10
CA GLN A 119 16.54 -8.19 -12.33
C GLN A 119 16.52 -9.48 -13.17
N PHE A 120 15.43 -9.75 -13.85
CA PHE A 120 15.25 -11.01 -14.59
C PHE A 120 16.38 -11.34 -15.56
N ASP A 121 16.93 -10.33 -16.26
CA ASP A 121 18.06 -10.52 -17.18
C ASP A 121 19.42 -10.71 -16.49
N GLY A 122 19.50 -10.51 -15.19
CA GLY A 122 20.73 -10.62 -14.38
C GLY A 122 21.64 -9.39 -14.43
N ASN A 123 21.26 -8.34 -15.15
CA ASN A 123 22.08 -7.14 -15.33
C ASN A 123 22.12 -6.22 -14.10
N LYS A 124 21.24 -6.46 -13.15
CA LYS A 124 21.14 -5.65 -11.92
C LYS A 124 20.80 -6.51 -10.73
N LEU A 125 21.45 -6.24 -9.61
CA LEU A 125 21.17 -6.81 -8.30
C LEU A 125 20.92 -5.67 -7.30
N THR A 126 19.72 -5.65 -6.75
CA THR A 126 19.30 -4.64 -5.77
C THR A 126 19.24 -5.26 -4.38
N PHE A 127 19.95 -4.67 -3.44
CA PHE A 127 19.87 -4.99 -2.02
C PHE A 127 19.04 -3.91 -1.32
N PHE A 128 17.96 -4.32 -0.69
CA PHE A 128 17.14 -3.45 0.14
C PHE A 128 17.58 -3.60 1.60
N PHE A 129 17.87 -2.47 2.22
CA PHE A 129 18.38 -2.47 3.59
C PHE A 129 17.72 -1.39 4.44
N SER A 130 17.75 -1.57 5.76
CA SER A 130 17.35 -0.59 6.77
C SER A 130 18.58 -0.12 7.54
N ALA A 131 18.67 1.18 7.80
CA ALA A 131 19.73 1.79 8.60
C ALA A 131 19.24 3.12 9.19
N ASP A 132 19.72 3.48 10.38
CA ASP A 132 19.29 4.68 11.09
C ASP A 132 19.94 5.99 10.58
N GLY A 133 20.98 5.89 9.75
CA GLY A 133 21.73 7.03 9.28
C GLY A 133 22.25 6.92 7.84
N ARG A 134 22.98 7.94 7.42
CA ARG A 134 23.70 7.92 6.14
C ARG A 134 24.98 7.14 6.29
N ILE A 135 25.20 6.17 5.41
CA ILE A 135 26.41 5.33 5.36
C ILE A 135 27.14 5.60 4.03
N ASP A 136 28.45 5.67 4.07
CA ASP A 136 29.27 5.74 2.85
C ASP A 136 29.53 4.33 2.31
N PHE A 137 28.79 3.97 1.28
CA PHE A 137 28.83 2.63 0.67
C PHE A 137 29.85 2.50 -0.46
N ARG A 138 30.64 3.50 -0.81
CA ARG A 138 31.45 3.50 -2.03
C ARG A 138 32.42 2.33 -2.13
N VAL A 139 33.09 1.97 -1.04
CA VAL A 139 34.01 0.82 -1.00
C VAL A 139 33.23 -0.49 -0.98
N PHE A 140 32.18 -0.56 -0.18
CA PHE A 140 31.32 -1.72 -0.04
C PHE A 140 30.64 -2.11 -1.36
N VAL A 141 30.09 -1.15 -2.10
CA VAL A 141 29.46 -1.38 -3.42
C VAL A 141 30.49 -1.91 -4.42
N ARG A 142 31.72 -1.40 -4.43
CA ARG A 142 32.79 -1.92 -5.31
C ARG A 142 33.12 -3.36 -5.01
N GLU A 143 33.20 -3.74 -3.75
CA GLU A 143 33.44 -5.13 -3.35
C GLU A 143 32.31 -6.04 -3.78
N LEU A 144 31.05 -5.64 -3.53
CA LEU A 144 29.87 -6.38 -4.01
C LEU A 144 29.89 -6.53 -5.54
N ALA A 145 30.19 -5.45 -6.28
CA ALA A 145 30.24 -5.49 -7.74
C ALA A 145 31.33 -6.44 -8.27
N ASN A 146 32.47 -6.54 -7.57
CA ASN A 146 33.53 -7.49 -7.92
C ASN A 146 33.10 -8.95 -7.68
N VAL A 147 32.34 -9.21 -6.61
CA VAL A 147 31.85 -10.56 -6.27
C VAL A 147 30.75 -11.00 -7.22
N PHE A 148 29.76 -10.15 -7.44
CA PHE A 148 28.58 -10.51 -8.24
C PHE A 148 28.73 -10.26 -9.74
N ARG A 149 29.73 -9.50 -10.16
CA ARG A 149 30.00 -9.12 -11.57
C ARG A 149 28.78 -8.53 -12.29
N THR A 150 27.93 -7.85 -11.55
CA THR A 150 26.72 -7.19 -12.05
C THR A 150 26.59 -5.80 -11.42
N ARG A 151 25.69 -4.99 -11.94
CA ARG A 151 25.39 -3.67 -11.38
C ARG A 151 24.72 -3.84 -10.01
N ILE A 152 25.31 -3.26 -8.98
CA ILE A 152 24.76 -3.27 -7.63
C ILE A 152 24.02 -1.97 -7.35
N GLU A 153 22.80 -2.09 -6.85
CA GLU A 153 22.02 -0.99 -6.31
C GLU A 153 21.75 -1.26 -4.81
N LEU A 154 22.07 -0.29 -3.97
CA LEU A 154 21.72 -0.30 -2.55
C LEU A 154 20.54 0.64 -2.33
N HIS A 155 19.42 0.11 -1.87
CA HIS A 155 18.20 0.86 -1.66
C HIS A 155 17.81 0.84 -0.18
N GLN A 156 17.89 2.02 0.46
CA GLN A 156 17.45 2.14 1.85
C GLN A 156 15.92 2.13 1.92
N THR A 157 15.36 1.21 2.70
CA THR A 157 13.92 1.10 2.95
C THR A 157 13.60 1.55 4.36
N THR A 158 12.45 2.17 4.54
CA THR A 158 11.99 2.61 5.85
C THR A 158 10.48 2.47 5.96
N GLY A 159 10.02 2.27 7.19
CA GLY A 159 8.61 2.29 7.51
C GLY A 159 7.79 1.26 6.73
N ARG A 160 6.83 1.74 5.93
CA ARG A 160 5.88 0.86 5.23
C ARG A 160 6.54 -0.01 4.17
N ASP A 161 7.54 0.48 3.46
CA ASP A 161 8.22 -0.30 2.42
C ASP A 161 9.04 -1.45 3.02
N GLU A 162 9.65 -1.21 4.19
CA GLU A 162 10.31 -2.25 4.97
C GLU A 162 9.29 -3.30 5.44
N ALA A 163 8.19 -2.87 6.09
CA ALA A 163 7.15 -3.76 6.56
C ALA A 163 6.51 -4.58 5.41
N LYS A 164 6.28 -3.96 4.24
CA LYS A 164 5.77 -4.64 3.04
C LYS A 164 6.69 -5.77 2.59
N ARG A 165 8.01 -5.54 2.57
CA ARG A 165 9.00 -6.54 2.11
C ARG A 165 9.22 -7.64 3.13
N MET A 166 9.25 -7.30 4.40
CA MET A 166 9.38 -8.29 5.49
C MET A 166 8.15 -9.18 5.61
N GLY A 167 6.99 -8.68 5.19
CA GLY A 167 5.73 -9.36 5.40
C GLY A 167 5.31 -9.39 6.86
N GLY A 168 4.18 -9.99 7.15
CA GLY A 168 3.67 -10.18 8.50
C GLY A 168 2.16 -9.96 8.61
N PHE A 169 1.67 -9.96 9.85
CA PHE A 169 0.26 -9.82 10.17
C PHE A 169 0.01 -8.54 10.97
N GLY A 170 -1.10 -7.87 10.66
CA GLY A 170 -1.56 -6.73 11.42
C GLY A 170 -2.12 -7.13 12.78
N MET A 171 -2.44 -6.15 13.62
CA MET A 171 -3.15 -6.40 14.89
C MET A 171 -4.53 -7.03 14.71
N CYS A 172 -5.09 -6.95 13.50
CA CYS A 172 -6.33 -7.61 13.09
C CYS A 172 -6.15 -9.11 12.75
N GLY A 173 -4.93 -9.66 12.79
CA GLY A 173 -4.62 -11.04 12.45
C GLY A 173 -4.58 -11.35 10.94
N ILE A 174 -4.77 -10.35 10.07
CA ILE A 174 -4.71 -10.47 8.62
C ILE A 174 -3.34 -10.00 8.14
N GLN A 175 -2.86 -10.51 7.00
CA GLN A 175 -1.64 -10.03 6.35
C GLN A 175 -1.65 -8.50 6.20
N TYR A 176 -0.46 -7.89 6.27
CA TYR A 176 -0.35 -6.44 6.07
C TYR A 176 -1.03 -6.00 4.78
N CYS A 177 -1.97 -5.05 4.87
CA CYS A 177 -2.68 -4.50 3.71
C CYS A 177 -1.71 -4.03 2.62
N CYS A 178 -0.56 -3.44 3.01
CA CYS A 178 0.47 -3.00 2.06
C CYS A 178 1.20 -4.14 1.35
N GLY A 179 1.24 -5.32 1.93
CA GLY A 179 1.85 -6.51 1.33
C GLY A 179 0.87 -7.34 0.49
N SER A 180 -0.44 -7.11 0.66
CA SER A 180 -1.49 -7.86 -0.01
C SER A 180 -2.19 -7.03 -1.09
N PHE A 181 -3.32 -6.41 -0.77
CA PHE A 181 -4.22 -5.79 -1.74
C PHE A 181 -4.03 -4.28 -1.90
N LEU A 182 -3.58 -3.57 -0.85
CA LEU A 182 -3.50 -2.11 -0.88
C LEU A 182 -2.20 -1.66 -1.54
N LYS A 183 -2.28 -1.28 -2.80
CA LYS A 183 -1.11 -0.87 -3.62
C LYS A 183 -0.90 0.65 -3.64
N ARG A 184 -1.99 1.44 -3.51
CA ARG A 184 -1.97 2.91 -3.52
C ARG A 184 -2.28 3.43 -2.11
N PHE A 185 -1.55 4.44 -1.68
CA PHE A 185 -1.68 4.99 -0.33
C PHE A 185 -1.90 6.49 -0.39
N SER A 186 -2.98 6.93 0.23
CA SER A 186 -3.22 8.34 0.55
C SER A 186 -2.71 8.66 1.95
N GLN A 187 -2.67 9.93 2.29
CA GLN A 187 -2.27 10.37 3.62
C GLN A 187 -3.35 10.01 4.64
N VAL A 188 -2.97 9.26 5.66
CA VAL A 188 -3.85 8.91 6.79
C VAL A 188 -3.77 10.01 7.84
N THR A 189 -4.92 10.44 8.36
CA THR A 189 -5.03 11.50 9.35
C THR A 189 -5.60 10.98 10.67
N ILE A 190 -5.35 11.70 11.78
CA ILE A 190 -5.95 11.40 13.08
C ILE A 190 -7.48 11.63 13.05
N LYS A 191 -7.97 12.51 12.17
CA LYS A 191 -9.40 12.73 11.98
C LYS A 191 -10.09 11.43 11.58
N MET A 192 -9.57 10.68 10.60
CA MET A 192 -10.10 9.38 10.19
C MET A 192 -10.23 8.41 11.37
N ALA A 193 -9.24 8.40 12.26
CA ALA A 193 -9.33 7.58 13.48
C ALA A 193 -10.43 8.05 14.45
N LYS A 194 -10.68 9.36 14.54
CA LYS A 194 -11.78 9.90 15.33
C LYS A 194 -13.13 9.52 14.73
N ASP A 195 -13.29 9.68 13.43
CA ASP A 195 -14.52 9.38 12.70
C ASP A 195 -14.88 7.87 12.80
N GLN A 196 -13.86 7.02 12.94
CA GLN A 196 -14.01 5.57 13.18
C GLN A 196 -14.01 5.18 14.67
N ASN A 197 -14.12 6.14 15.59
CA ASN A 197 -14.13 5.93 17.05
C ASN A 197 -12.89 5.23 17.63
N LEU A 198 -11.74 5.31 16.96
CA LEU A 198 -10.47 4.73 17.40
C LEU A 198 -9.52 5.76 18.02
N ALA A 199 -9.97 7.00 18.23
CA ALA A 199 -9.16 8.07 18.79
C ALA A 199 -8.84 7.82 20.28
N GLY A 200 -7.63 8.19 20.69
CA GLY A 200 -7.20 8.20 22.08
C GLY A 200 -5.92 7.46 22.39
N ASN A 201 -5.51 6.47 21.61
CA ASN A 201 -4.25 5.78 21.83
C ASN A 201 -3.49 5.58 20.51
N LEU A 202 -2.45 6.38 20.29
CA LEU A 202 -1.60 6.31 19.08
C LEU A 202 -1.03 4.91 18.85
N ALA A 203 -0.72 4.15 19.89
CA ALA A 203 -0.22 2.80 19.76
C ALA A 203 -1.25 1.83 19.14
N LYS A 204 -2.54 2.06 19.38
CA LYS A 204 -3.63 1.26 18.81
C LYS A 204 -3.97 1.62 17.37
N ILE A 205 -3.62 2.82 16.91
CA ILE A 205 -3.89 3.31 15.55
C ILE A 205 -2.63 3.38 14.68
N SER A 206 -1.49 2.88 15.20
CA SER A 206 -0.23 2.80 14.46
C SER A 206 0.07 1.37 14.05
N GLY A 207 0.54 1.21 12.82
CA GLY A 207 0.99 -0.08 12.31
C GLY A 207 2.45 -0.38 12.69
N PRO A 208 2.94 -1.60 12.41
CA PRO A 208 4.33 -2.00 12.65
C PRO A 208 5.33 -1.18 11.85
N CYS A 209 4.87 -0.50 10.80
CA CYS A 209 5.66 0.42 9.99
C CYS A 209 5.89 1.80 10.65
N GLY A 210 5.42 2.01 11.89
CA GLY A 210 5.52 3.29 12.59
C GLY A 210 4.59 4.41 12.09
N ARG A 211 3.73 4.12 11.09
CA ARG A 211 2.75 5.08 10.55
C ARG A 211 1.35 4.71 11.00
N LEU A 212 0.40 5.65 10.87
CA LEU A 212 -1.00 5.36 11.11
C LEU A 212 -1.48 4.20 10.21
N LEU A 213 -2.43 3.41 10.72
CA LEU A 213 -2.99 2.26 10.05
C LEU A 213 -3.59 2.65 8.69
N CYS A 214 -3.18 1.98 7.63
CA CYS A 214 -3.67 2.25 6.28
C CYS A 214 -5.14 1.85 6.08
N CYS A 215 -5.67 0.92 6.89
CA CYS A 215 -7.08 0.57 6.87
C CYS A 215 -7.98 1.75 7.28
N LEU A 216 -7.51 2.69 8.11
CA LEU A 216 -8.27 3.90 8.45
C LEU A 216 -8.68 4.68 7.18
N ASN A 217 -7.74 4.89 6.26
CA ASN A 217 -8.07 5.57 4.99
C ASN A 217 -8.87 4.66 4.05
N PHE A 218 -8.63 3.36 4.08
CA PHE A 218 -9.34 2.42 3.22
C PHE A 218 -10.83 2.31 3.55
N GLU A 219 -11.17 2.44 4.84
CA GLU A 219 -12.53 2.33 5.37
C GLU A 219 -13.22 3.70 5.52
N GLU A 220 -12.50 4.82 5.33
CA GLU A 220 -12.99 6.17 5.63
C GLU A 220 -14.29 6.51 4.92
N ASP A 221 -14.38 6.24 3.61
CA ASP A 221 -15.56 6.58 2.81
C ASP A 221 -16.82 5.89 3.37
N PHE A 222 -16.70 4.63 3.77
CA PHE A 222 -17.78 3.89 4.41
C PHE A 222 -18.23 4.56 5.71
N TYR A 223 -17.29 4.90 6.60
CA TYR A 223 -17.64 5.52 7.88
C TYR A 223 -18.24 6.93 7.69
N VAL A 224 -17.73 7.71 6.75
CA VAL A 224 -18.28 9.04 6.43
C VAL A 224 -19.71 8.93 5.86
N GLU A 225 -19.98 7.95 5.01
CA GLU A 225 -21.30 7.75 4.45
C GLU A 225 -22.32 7.32 5.51
N GLU A 226 -22.01 6.25 6.24
CA GLU A 226 -22.90 5.70 7.27
C GLU A 226 -23.10 6.65 8.47
N SER A 227 -22.11 7.51 8.78
CA SER A 227 -22.21 8.46 9.88
C SER A 227 -23.23 9.57 9.64
N ARG A 228 -23.66 9.80 8.39
CA ARG A 228 -24.64 10.85 8.06
C ARG A 228 -26.01 10.62 8.71
N ASP A 229 -26.35 9.36 8.97
CA ASP A 229 -27.62 8.98 9.58
C ASP A 229 -27.58 9.07 11.11
N PHE A 230 -26.41 9.32 11.68
CA PHE A 230 -26.22 9.36 13.13
C PHE A 230 -26.25 10.78 13.70
N PRO A 231 -26.70 10.92 14.97
CA PRO A 231 -26.65 12.20 15.64
C PRO A 231 -25.22 12.65 15.90
N ILE A 232 -25.01 13.96 15.94
CA ILE A 232 -23.71 14.52 16.29
C ILE A 232 -23.42 14.25 17.78
N PRO A 233 -22.22 13.78 18.16
CA PRO A 233 -21.84 13.66 19.57
C PRO A 233 -22.05 14.98 20.32
N GLY A 234 -22.65 14.91 21.53
CA GLY A 234 -23.07 16.08 22.29
C GLY A 234 -24.54 16.49 22.06
N THR A 235 -25.26 15.92 21.10
CA THR A 235 -26.69 16.15 20.94
C THR A 235 -27.45 15.74 22.22
N CYS A 236 -28.32 16.61 22.74
CA CYS A 236 -29.14 16.36 23.94
C CYS A 236 -30.54 15.89 23.52
N VAL A 237 -30.99 14.79 24.11
CA VAL A 237 -32.31 14.21 23.90
C VAL A 237 -32.99 13.95 25.26
N GLU A 238 -34.33 13.86 25.28
CA GLU A 238 -35.09 13.45 26.44
C GLU A 238 -35.55 12.00 26.30
N LEU A 239 -35.24 11.19 27.30
CA LEU A 239 -35.71 9.82 27.41
C LEU A 239 -36.28 9.58 28.80
N LYS A 240 -37.59 9.27 28.90
CA LYS A 240 -38.31 8.98 30.14
C LYS A 240 -38.15 10.09 31.21
N GLY A 241 -38.18 11.36 30.77
CA GLY A 241 -38.05 12.52 31.67
C GLY A 241 -36.62 12.81 32.15
N LYS A 242 -35.61 12.17 31.51
CA LYS A 242 -34.18 12.42 31.79
C LYS A 242 -33.51 12.99 30.54
N ARG A 243 -32.62 13.96 30.78
CA ARG A 243 -31.75 14.49 29.73
C ARG A 243 -30.54 13.57 29.53
N LEU A 244 -30.31 13.17 28.31
CA LEU A 244 -29.17 12.32 27.89
C LEU A 244 -28.43 12.99 26.74
N TYR A 245 -27.14 12.83 26.72
CA TYR A 245 -26.27 13.40 25.72
C TYR A 245 -25.64 12.28 24.88
N VAL A 246 -25.59 12.45 23.55
CA VAL A 246 -24.92 11.52 22.67
C VAL A 246 -23.42 11.53 22.98
N PHE A 247 -22.94 10.42 23.51
CA PHE A 247 -21.54 10.25 23.88
C PHE A 247 -20.72 9.71 22.71
N LYS A 248 -21.27 8.69 22.02
CA LYS A 248 -20.57 7.97 20.93
C LYS A 248 -21.58 7.28 20.02
N ASN A 249 -21.25 7.19 18.75
CA ASN A 249 -22.01 6.41 17.78
C ASN A 249 -21.27 5.10 17.45
N ASP A 250 -21.95 3.96 17.54
CA ASP A 250 -21.46 2.68 17.05
C ASP A 250 -22.05 2.46 15.64
N ILE A 251 -21.28 2.88 14.65
CA ILE A 251 -21.73 2.91 13.26
C ILE A 251 -21.98 1.51 12.73
N LEU A 252 -21.10 0.55 13.06
CA LEU A 252 -21.20 -0.84 12.57
C LEU A 252 -22.41 -1.58 13.14
N ASN A 253 -22.71 -1.38 14.42
CA ASN A 253 -23.85 -2.02 15.09
C ASN A 253 -25.13 -1.19 15.03
N LYS A 254 -25.09 -0.02 14.39
CA LYS A 254 -26.21 0.94 14.28
C LYS A 254 -26.79 1.32 15.65
N ARG A 255 -25.91 1.65 16.61
CA ARG A 255 -26.27 2.02 17.97
C ARG A 255 -25.77 3.40 18.36
N VAL A 256 -26.53 4.07 19.20
CA VAL A 256 -26.18 5.37 19.79
C VAL A 256 -25.94 5.17 21.28
N HIS A 257 -24.78 5.54 21.75
CA HIS A 257 -24.46 5.53 23.19
C HIS A 257 -24.73 6.90 23.77
N LEU A 258 -25.59 6.93 24.75
CA LEU A 258 -26.01 8.12 25.48
C LEU A 258 -25.41 8.12 26.89
N SER A 259 -25.11 9.30 27.43
CA SER A 259 -24.65 9.48 28.79
C SER A 259 -25.52 10.49 29.51
N ASP A 260 -25.88 10.24 30.78
CA ASP A 260 -26.47 11.24 31.63
C ASP A 260 -25.40 12.11 32.35
N GLU A 261 -25.84 13.09 33.17
CA GLU A 261 -24.98 13.96 33.95
C GLU A 261 -24.09 13.19 34.94
N ASN A 262 -24.51 11.98 35.33
CA ASN A 262 -23.78 11.10 36.26
C ASN A 262 -22.86 10.10 35.49
N GLN A 263 -22.68 10.27 34.19
CA GLN A 263 -21.89 9.39 33.30
C GLN A 263 -22.45 7.95 33.23
N ILE A 264 -23.74 7.76 33.49
CA ILE A 264 -24.39 6.46 33.28
C ILE A 264 -24.67 6.29 31.80
N LEU A 265 -24.12 5.22 31.23
CA LEU A 265 -24.28 4.93 29.79
C LEU A 265 -25.60 4.21 29.53
N THR A 266 -26.29 4.62 28.48
CA THR A 266 -27.50 3.98 27.95
C THR A 266 -27.30 3.77 26.46
N GLU A 267 -27.58 2.57 25.96
CA GLU A 267 -27.51 2.23 24.54
C GLU A 267 -28.87 2.19 23.93
N LEU A 268 -29.05 2.77 22.75
CA LEU A 268 -30.25 2.67 21.93
C LEU A 268 -29.88 2.28 20.49
N ASP A 269 -30.72 1.48 19.87
CA ASP A 269 -30.62 1.26 18.44
C ASP A 269 -30.99 2.56 17.70
N LEU A 270 -30.30 2.83 16.58
CA LEU A 270 -30.50 4.07 15.81
C LEU A 270 -31.96 4.36 15.42
N PRO A 271 -32.77 3.36 15.00
CA PRO A 271 -34.19 3.58 14.74
C PRO A 271 -35.01 4.04 15.98
N ASP A 272 -34.62 3.59 17.16
CA ASP A 272 -35.29 4.00 18.40
C ASP A 272 -34.82 5.39 18.88
N PHE A 273 -33.53 5.70 18.67
CA PHE A 273 -33.01 7.05 18.89
C PHE A 273 -33.74 8.08 18.00
N ASN A 274 -33.98 7.79 16.74
CA ASN A 274 -34.64 8.68 15.78
C ASN A 274 -36.12 8.99 16.12
N LYS A 275 -36.71 8.29 17.09
CA LYS A 275 -38.05 8.57 17.61
C LYS A 275 -38.02 9.57 18.77
N LEU A 276 -36.85 9.92 19.31
CA LEU A 276 -36.71 10.82 20.43
C LEU A 276 -36.73 12.28 19.97
N GLU A 277 -37.23 13.15 20.84
CA GLU A 277 -37.20 14.59 20.61
C GLU A 277 -35.81 15.14 20.96
N ILE A 278 -35.19 15.83 19.96
CA ILE A 278 -33.92 16.51 20.16
C ILE A 278 -34.16 17.83 20.84
N ILE A 279 -33.57 18.00 22.05
CA ILE A 279 -33.68 19.24 22.83
C ILE A 279 -32.67 20.28 22.33
N SER A 280 -31.45 19.88 22.07
CA SER A 280 -30.42 20.76 21.56
C SER A 280 -29.39 19.96 20.77
N ALA A 281 -28.85 20.54 19.68
CA ALA A 281 -27.70 20.03 18.95
C ALA A 281 -26.46 20.86 19.33
N PRO A 282 -25.25 20.27 19.33
CA PRO A 282 -24.03 21.03 19.58
C PRO A 282 -23.79 22.02 18.43
N ASP A 283 -23.25 23.20 18.76
CA ASP A 283 -22.79 24.16 17.76
C ASP A 283 -21.63 23.54 16.97
N LEU A 284 -21.78 23.43 15.65
CA LEU A 284 -20.77 22.85 14.75
C LEU A 284 -19.47 23.70 14.67
N ASP A 285 -19.50 24.92 15.16
CA ASP A 285 -18.38 25.87 15.10
C ASP A 285 -17.35 25.68 16.26
N GLN A 286 -17.52 24.69 17.12
CA GLN A 286 -16.63 24.42 18.26
C GLN A 286 -15.88 23.08 18.22
N CYS A 287 -15.90 22.35 17.08
CA CYS A 287 -15.19 21.06 16.93
C CYS A 287 -13.91 21.17 16.11
#